data_73986bbdf866ba47e60cf2ce73861206
#
_entry.id   73986bbdf866ba47e60cf2ce73861206
#
_cell.length_a   1.000
_cell.length_b   1.000
_cell.length_c   1.000
_cell.angle_alpha   90.00
_cell.angle_beta   90.00
_cell.angle_gamma   90.00
#
_symmetry.space_group_name_H-M   'P 1'
#
loop_
_entity.id
_entity.type
_entity.pdbx_description
1 polymer ?
#
loop_
_entity_poly.entity_id
_entity_poly.type
_entity_poly.pdbx_seq_one_letter_code
_entity_poly.pdbx_strand_id
1 'polypeptide(L)' 'MVEMKTWLDVAVLRCPNCGHYYVDASWYVVEMESDIECGNCGTEFNSKKNASDRVMLEFQIDINGKMQKVEIIKHFKLE' A
#
# COMPACT_ATOMS: atom_id res chain seq x y z
N MET A 1 1.07 20.04 18.18
CA MET A 1 0.52 20.79 17.03
C MET A 1 1.05 20.20 15.72
N VAL A 2 0.18 20.04 14.74
CA VAL A 2 0.56 19.51 13.43
C VAL A 2 1.02 20.66 12.54
N GLU A 3 2.27 20.60 12.08
CA GLU A 3 2.83 21.62 11.17
C GLU A 3 2.81 21.16 9.72
N MET A 4 2.93 19.86 9.49
CA MET A 4 3.02 19.32 8.14
C MET A 4 2.24 18.02 8.03
N LYS A 5 1.62 17.83 6.88
CA LYS A 5 0.98 16.58 6.52
C LYS A 5 1.59 16.06 5.24
N THR A 6 1.78 14.77 5.18
CA THR A 6 2.19 14.09 3.94
C THR A 6 1.42 12.78 3.82
N TRP A 7 1.35 12.26 2.62
CA TRP A 7 0.50 11.12 2.34
C TRP A 7 1.26 10.03 1.61
N LEU A 8 0.83 8.80 1.81
CA LEU A 8 1.34 7.64 1.11
C LEU A 8 0.16 6.82 0.58
N ASP A 9 0.14 6.60 -0.73
CA ASP A 9 -0.85 5.78 -1.40
C ASP A 9 -0.29 4.36 -1.49
N VAL A 10 -0.97 3.40 -0.85
CA VAL A 10 -0.49 2.03 -0.82
C VAL A 10 -1.49 1.07 -1.46
N ALA A 11 -0.97 0.05 -2.12
CA ALA A 11 -1.75 -1.04 -2.68
C ALA A 11 -1.56 -2.28 -1.81
N VAL A 12 -2.66 -2.94 -1.48
CA VAL A 12 -2.63 -4.23 -0.79
C VAL A 12 -2.84 -5.32 -1.83
N LEU A 13 -1.92 -6.25 -1.89
CA LEU A 13 -1.89 -7.33 -2.85
C LEU A 13 -1.95 -8.67 -2.14
N ARG A 14 -2.49 -9.68 -2.80
CA ARG A 14 -2.55 -11.01 -2.25
C ARG A 14 -2.04 -12.04 -3.24
N CYS A 15 -1.12 -12.89 -2.82
CA CYS A 15 -0.64 -13.98 -3.64
C CYS A 15 -1.79 -14.96 -3.92
N PRO A 16 -2.11 -15.25 -5.19
CA PRO A 16 -3.23 -16.13 -5.53
C PRO A 16 -2.96 -17.59 -5.21
N ASN A 17 -1.69 -17.96 -5.01
CA ASN A 17 -1.30 -19.33 -4.73
C ASN A 17 -1.32 -19.67 -3.23
N CYS A 18 -0.63 -18.87 -2.41
CA CYS A 18 -0.52 -19.16 -0.97
C CYS A 18 -1.35 -18.23 -0.08
N GLY A 19 -1.93 -17.16 -0.63
CA GLY A 19 -2.77 -16.23 0.11
C GLY A 19 -2.02 -15.21 0.97
N HIS A 20 -0.70 -15.14 0.86
CA HIS A 20 0.10 -14.17 1.61
C HIS A 20 -0.18 -12.74 1.13
N TYR A 21 -0.29 -11.80 2.07
CA TYR A 21 -0.55 -10.39 1.75
C TYR A 21 0.73 -9.59 1.64
N TYR A 22 0.71 -8.63 0.71
CA TYR A 22 1.79 -7.67 0.50
C TYR A 22 1.23 -6.26 0.44
N VAL A 23 2.01 -5.30 0.91
CA VAL A 23 1.67 -3.88 0.81
C VAL A 23 2.76 -3.20 0.00
N ASP A 24 2.39 -2.58 -1.12
CA ASP A 24 3.32 -1.84 -1.95
C ASP A 24 3.09 -0.34 -1.74
N ALA A 25 4.16 0.39 -1.56
CA ALA A 25 4.15 1.81 -1.22
C ALA A 25 3.83 2.73 -2.41
N SER A 26 3.29 2.19 -3.49
CA SER A 26 2.92 2.99 -4.64
C SER A 26 1.83 2.29 -5.45
N TRP A 27 0.75 3.02 -5.72
CA TRP A 27 -0.27 2.54 -6.64
C TRP A 27 0.26 2.41 -8.07
N TYR A 28 1.35 3.09 -8.36
CA TYR A 28 1.99 3.07 -9.67
C TYR A 28 2.35 1.66 -10.13
N VAL A 29 2.80 0.81 -9.20
CA VAL A 29 3.11 -0.60 -9.48
C VAL A 29 1.88 -1.32 -10.04
N VAL A 30 0.72 -1.06 -9.46
CA VAL A 30 -0.55 -1.66 -9.89
C VAL A 30 -0.99 -1.12 -11.25
N GLU A 31 -0.86 0.19 -11.46
CA GLU A 31 -1.22 0.81 -12.73
C GLU A 31 -0.35 0.31 -13.88
N MET A 32 0.90 0.02 -13.62
CA MET A 32 1.81 -0.54 -14.60
C MET A 32 1.61 -2.04 -14.81
N GLU A 33 0.72 -2.66 -14.06
CA GLU A 33 0.44 -4.09 -14.10
C GLU A 33 1.70 -4.94 -13.91
N SER A 34 2.61 -4.47 -13.04
CA SER A 34 3.87 -5.15 -12.75
C SER A 34 3.64 -6.52 -12.14
N ASP A 35 4.51 -7.47 -12.48
CA ASP A 35 4.50 -8.78 -11.87
C ASP A 35 5.34 -8.77 -10.61
N ILE A 36 4.89 -9.48 -9.59
CA ILE A 36 5.52 -9.55 -8.29
C ILE A 36 5.78 -11.01 -7.95
N GLU A 37 6.96 -11.30 -7.43
CA GLU A 37 7.30 -12.62 -6.94
C GLU A 37 6.95 -12.73 -5.46
N CYS A 38 6.18 -13.76 -5.11
CA CYS A 38 5.84 -14.05 -3.72
C CYS A 38 7.06 -14.55 -2.96
N GLY A 39 7.48 -13.81 -1.93
CA GLY A 39 8.62 -14.21 -1.09
C GLY A 39 8.34 -15.45 -0.23
N ASN A 40 7.09 -15.85 -0.11
CA ASN A 40 6.69 -17.02 0.69
C ASN A 40 6.68 -18.30 -0.12
N CYS A 41 6.12 -18.29 -1.34
CA CYS A 41 6.00 -19.51 -2.15
C CYS A 41 6.71 -19.45 -3.51
N GLY A 42 7.28 -18.30 -3.88
CA GLY A 42 7.98 -18.11 -5.13
C GLY A 42 7.11 -17.93 -6.37
N THR A 43 5.80 -17.93 -6.22
CA THR A 43 4.88 -17.72 -7.34
C THR A 43 4.94 -16.27 -7.83
N GLU A 44 5.06 -16.10 -9.15
CA GLU A 44 4.97 -14.79 -9.76
C GLU A 44 3.51 -14.49 -10.08
N PHE A 45 3.05 -13.30 -9.75
CA PHE A 45 1.66 -12.92 -9.99
C PHE A 45 1.53 -11.45 -10.41
N ASN A 46 0.47 -11.13 -11.15
CA ASN A 46 0.21 -9.79 -11.63
C ASN A 46 -0.39 -8.94 -10.49
N SER A 47 0.20 -7.77 -10.24
CA SER A 47 -0.21 -6.86 -9.18
C SER A 47 -1.64 -6.36 -9.35
N LYS A 48 -2.03 -5.97 -10.57
CA LYS A 48 -3.36 -5.42 -10.83
C LYS A 48 -4.48 -6.45 -10.64
N LYS A 49 -4.26 -7.68 -11.11
CA LYS A 49 -5.24 -8.75 -11.00
C LYS A 49 -5.44 -9.24 -9.55
N ASN A 50 -4.45 -9.01 -8.72
CA ASN A 50 -4.41 -9.52 -7.36
C ASN A 50 -4.40 -8.42 -6.29
N ALA A 51 -4.71 -7.18 -6.68
CA ALA A 51 -4.87 -6.08 -5.75
C ALA A 51 -6.23 -6.19 -5.06
N SER A 52 -6.22 -6.22 -3.74
CA SER A 52 -7.45 -6.33 -2.96
C SER A 52 -7.97 -4.98 -2.49
N ASP A 53 -7.08 -4.07 -2.16
CA ASP A 53 -7.43 -2.79 -1.55
C ASP A 53 -6.45 -1.70 -1.99
N ARG A 54 -6.94 -0.46 -1.93
CA ARG A 54 -6.12 0.73 -2.06
C ARG A 54 -6.34 1.57 -0.82
N VAL A 55 -5.26 2.00 -0.18
CA VAL A 55 -5.33 2.74 1.08
C VAL A 55 -4.49 4.01 0.97
N MET A 56 -5.04 5.13 1.41
CA MET A 56 -4.31 6.39 1.54
C MET A 56 -4.02 6.63 3.01
N LEU A 57 -2.75 6.76 3.35
CA LEU A 57 -2.29 7.07 4.70
C LEU A 57 -1.93 8.54 4.80
N GLU A 58 -2.28 9.17 5.91
CA GLU A 58 -1.87 10.54 6.23
C GLU A 58 -0.90 10.50 7.40
N PHE A 59 0.24 11.13 7.21
CA PHE A 59 1.27 11.28 8.24
C PHE A 59 1.25 12.72 8.73
N GLN A 60 1.15 12.90 10.03
CA GLN A 60 1.15 14.21 10.67
C GLN A 60 2.46 14.41 11.40
N ILE A 61 3.15 15.50 11.09
CA ILE A 61 4.51 15.77 11.56
C ILE A 61 4.50 17.12 12.28
N ASP A 62 5.13 17.21 13.45
CA ASP A 62 5.20 18.44 14.22
C ASP A 62 6.31 19.38 13.72
N ILE A 63 6.40 20.54 14.33
CA ILE A 63 7.37 21.58 13.97
C ILE A 63 8.83 21.12 14.11
N ASN A 64 9.07 20.12 14.95
CA ASN A 64 10.41 19.57 15.20
C ASN A 64 10.74 18.40 14.27
N GLY A 65 9.86 18.07 13.34
CA GLY A 65 10.03 16.94 12.45
C GLY A 65 9.67 15.60 13.08
N LYS A 66 8.95 15.62 14.19
CA LYS A 66 8.57 14.42 14.92
C LYS A 66 7.23 13.90 14.42
N MET A 67 7.17 12.60 14.16
CA MET A 67 5.93 11.94 13.75
C MET A 67 4.92 11.95 14.90
N GLN A 68 3.76 12.56 14.67
CA GLN A 68 2.70 12.64 15.66
C GLN A 68 1.65 11.56 15.49
N LYS A 69 1.24 11.32 14.25
CA LYS A 69 0.13 10.43 13.99
C LYS A 69 0.17 9.89 12.57
N VAL A 70 -0.31 8.67 12.41
CA VAL A 70 -0.53 8.05 11.09
C VAL A 70 -1.98 7.58 11.06
N GLU A 71 -2.74 8.02 10.05
CA GLU A 71 -4.15 7.67 9.90
C GLU A 71 -4.46 7.14 8.52
N ILE A 72 -5.45 6.25 8.45
CA ILE A 72 -6.05 5.85 7.19
C ILE A 72 -7.14 6.89 6.89
N ILE A 73 -6.97 7.66 5.82
CA ILE A 73 -7.95 8.70 5.45
C ILE A 73 -8.85 8.28 4.29
N LYS A 74 -8.42 7.31 3.48
CA LYS A 74 -9.22 6.74 2.40
C LYS A 74 -8.93 5.27 2.28
N HIS A 75 -9.97 4.49 2.02
CA HIS A 75 -9.83 3.05 1.80
C HIS A 75 -10.81 2.63 0.71
N PHE A 76 -10.28 2.01 -0.34
CA PHE A 76 -11.08 1.49 -1.45
C PHE A 76 -10.86 -0.01 -1.54
N LYS A 77 -11.95 -0.74 -1.50
CA LYS A 77 -11.91 -2.18 -1.71
C LYS A 77 -12.04 -2.45 -3.21
N LEU A 78 -11.13 -3.27 -3.74
CA LEU A 78 -11.02 -3.53 -5.18
C LEU A 78 -11.62 -4.87 -5.62
N GLU A 79 -12.00 -5.68 -4.65
CA GLU A 79 -12.62 -6.98 -4.91
C GLU A 79 -14.13 -6.92 -4.80
#